data_d7b8daa8f37f9bad34f173da876348cf
#
_entry.id   d7b8daa8f37f9bad34f173da876348cf
#
_cell.length_a   1.000
_cell.length_b   1.000
_cell.length_c   1.000
_cell.angle_alpha   90.00
_cell.angle_beta   90.00
_cell.angle_gamma   90.00
#
_symmetry.space_group_name_H-M   'P 1'
#
loop_
_entity.id
_entity.type
_entity.pdbx_description
1 polymer ?
#
loop_
_entity_poly.entity_id
_entity_poly.type
_entity_poly.pdbx_seq_one_letter_code
_entity_poly.pdbx_strand_id
1 'polypeptide(L)'
;MTSRRFAYVLSLAILLALPASAQAGGHVASATGVKQVKGKTLYVDVVVAVPAGETARHATDRALSEQGASRAKPPWAGGPGGGSGGGGGGGGGEQYFYNGLKWSPPTVTQNYNGANAPIAAQTALINTYSDWSNVTGSTYRISSGGTTTRCPSLVKECPGAQVNDARNDVGWAGLGGTTLGVTWFTPSSPEADMALNTLFTWKSTCGTSGGSAYDVETVFLHENGHVAGLDHANRTDSVMYPSYQAPRCTLFDYDRRSIANLY
;
A
#
# COMPACT_ATOMS: atom_id res chain seq x y z
N MET A 1 -13.18 60.63 -25.91
CA MET A 1 -11.97 59.79 -25.88
C MET A 1 -11.73 59.34 -24.44
N THR A 2 -12.19 58.13 -24.07
CA THR A 2 -12.13 57.58 -22.73
C THR A 2 -11.14 56.42 -22.75
N SER A 3 -9.98 56.63 -22.17
CA SER A 3 -8.91 55.63 -22.05
C SER A 3 -9.27 54.60 -20.96
N ARG A 4 -9.50 53.36 -21.35
CA ARG A 4 -9.65 52.21 -20.43
C ARG A 4 -8.26 51.67 -20.09
N ARG A 5 -7.85 51.82 -18.84
CA ARG A 5 -6.65 51.18 -18.28
C ARG A 5 -7.00 49.71 -17.93
N PHE A 6 -6.38 48.77 -18.63
CA PHE A 6 -6.40 47.36 -18.23
C PHE A 6 -5.37 47.13 -17.11
N ALA A 7 -5.85 46.72 -15.95
CA ALA A 7 -4.99 46.28 -14.87
C ALA A 7 -4.71 44.78 -15.09
N TYR A 8 -3.46 44.45 -15.36
CA TYR A 8 -2.99 43.05 -15.36
C TYR A 8 -2.79 42.58 -13.91
N VAL A 9 -3.61 41.65 -13.47
CA VAL A 9 -3.38 40.93 -12.21
C VAL A 9 -2.33 39.86 -12.48
N LEU A 10 -1.13 40.09 -11.96
CA LEU A 10 -0.05 39.10 -12.01
C LEU A 10 -0.31 38.05 -10.90
N SER A 11 -0.87 36.92 -11.27
CA SER A 11 -0.99 35.78 -10.35
C SER A 11 0.38 35.17 -10.11
N LEU A 12 0.95 35.48 -8.95
CA LEU A 12 2.19 34.85 -8.47
C LEU A 12 1.88 33.40 -8.03
N ALA A 13 2.12 32.45 -8.90
CA ALA A 13 2.09 31.04 -8.54
C ALA A 13 3.30 30.77 -7.62
N ILE A 14 3.06 30.65 -6.33
CA ILE A 14 4.06 30.18 -5.38
C ILE A 14 4.24 28.69 -5.65
N LEU A 15 5.27 28.34 -6.43
CA LEU A 15 5.77 26.99 -6.53
C LEU A 15 6.41 26.67 -5.17
N LEU A 16 5.68 25.97 -4.31
CA LEU A 16 6.26 25.34 -3.13
C LEU A 16 7.19 24.23 -3.63
N ALA A 17 8.45 24.57 -3.84
CA ALA A 17 9.50 23.59 -4.06
C ALA A 17 9.59 22.71 -2.81
N LEU A 18 9.15 21.47 -2.91
CA LEU A 18 9.43 20.45 -1.90
C LEU A 18 10.95 20.34 -1.76
N PRO A 19 11.47 20.24 -0.54
CA PRO A 19 12.91 20.13 -0.34
C PRO A 19 13.43 18.89 -1.06
N ALA A 20 14.39 19.07 -1.97
CA ALA A 20 15.04 18.03 -2.76
C ALA A 20 15.73 16.94 -1.91
N SER A 21 15.76 17.09 -0.59
CA SER A 21 16.39 16.16 0.36
C SER A 21 15.59 14.90 0.69
N ALA A 22 14.32 14.79 0.29
CA ALA A 22 13.50 13.60 0.54
C ALA A 22 13.74 12.45 -0.47
N GLN A 23 14.56 12.68 -1.49
CA GLN A 23 14.71 11.77 -2.65
C GLN A 23 15.98 10.91 -2.66
N ALA A 24 16.86 11.02 -1.70
CA ALA A 24 18.07 10.21 -1.65
C ALA A 24 17.78 8.91 -0.91
N GLY A 25 17.60 7.80 -1.62
CA GLY A 25 17.62 6.40 -1.16
C GLY A 25 17.25 6.14 0.31
N GLY A 26 16.13 6.74 0.77
CA GLY A 26 15.76 6.77 2.17
C GLY A 26 15.24 5.42 2.66
N HIS A 27 15.41 5.18 3.95
CA HIS A 27 14.78 4.10 4.66
C HIS A 27 13.25 4.15 4.45
N VAL A 28 12.64 3.01 4.12
CA VAL A 28 11.19 2.88 3.97
C VAL A 28 10.62 2.26 5.24
N ALA A 29 9.48 2.74 5.68
CA ALA A 29 8.76 2.18 6.81
C ALA A 29 7.27 2.06 6.49
N SER A 30 6.57 1.12 7.14
CA SER A 30 5.13 0.98 7.05
C SER A 30 4.46 0.83 8.40
N ALA A 31 3.16 1.12 8.43
CA ALA A 31 2.34 0.94 9.62
C ALA A 31 0.86 0.85 9.27
N THR A 32 0.14 0.06 10.06
CA THR A 32 -1.31 -0.05 9.98
C THR A 32 -2.00 0.85 11.01
N GLY A 33 -3.06 1.50 10.58
CA GLY A 33 -3.97 2.28 11.41
C GLY A 33 -5.42 1.93 11.15
N VAL A 34 -6.31 2.62 11.87
CA VAL A 34 -7.76 2.47 11.70
C VAL A 34 -8.44 3.81 11.53
N LYS A 35 -9.53 3.80 10.78
CA LYS A 35 -10.40 4.95 10.52
C LYS A 35 -11.85 4.50 10.56
N GLN A 36 -12.73 5.35 11.09
CA GLN A 36 -14.17 5.13 11.03
C GLN A 36 -14.77 5.86 9.84
N VAL A 37 -15.47 5.14 8.98
CA VAL A 37 -16.12 5.69 7.79
C VAL A 37 -17.56 5.19 7.74
N LYS A 38 -18.54 6.09 7.89
CA LYS A 38 -19.98 5.75 7.86
C LYS A 38 -20.33 4.57 8.79
N GLY A 39 -19.74 4.54 10.00
CA GLY A 39 -20.00 3.51 11.00
C GLY A 39 -19.28 2.17 10.77
N LYS A 40 -18.45 2.08 9.75
CA LYS A 40 -17.61 0.89 9.50
C LYS A 40 -16.16 1.17 9.86
N THR A 41 -15.47 0.14 10.35
CA THR A 41 -14.02 0.20 10.59
C THR A 41 -13.27 -0.10 9.30
N LEU A 42 -12.52 0.87 8.83
CA LEU A 42 -11.60 0.74 7.71
C LEU A 42 -10.18 0.66 8.26
N TYR A 43 -9.44 -0.34 7.85
CA TYR A 43 -8.01 -0.46 8.13
C TYR A 43 -7.24 0.23 7.01
N VAL A 44 -6.15 0.90 7.40
CA VAL A 44 -5.33 1.71 6.50
C VAL A 44 -3.88 1.32 6.73
N ASP A 45 -3.26 0.69 5.77
CA ASP A 45 -1.83 0.53 5.75
C ASP A 45 -1.17 1.66 4.97
N VAL A 46 -0.03 2.15 5.46
CA VAL A 46 0.75 3.20 4.81
C VAL A 46 2.21 2.76 4.69
N VAL A 47 2.77 2.90 3.48
CA VAL A 47 4.20 2.79 3.22
C VAL A 47 4.77 4.19 3.03
N VAL A 48 5.82 4.53 3.73
CA VAL A 48 6.39 5.89 3.74
C VAL A 48 7.89 5.89 3.46
N ALA A 49 8.35 6.90 2.77
CA ALA A 49 9.75 7.29 2.76
C ALA A 49 10.07 8.03 4.06
N VAL A 50 11.00 7.52 4.85
CA VAL A 50 11.39 8.15 6.11
C VAL A 50 12.43 9.24 5.83
N PRO A 51 12.14 10.52 6.08
CA PRO A 51 13.10 11.61 5.88
C PRO A 51 14.32 11.46 6.78
N ALA A 52 15.46 12.00 6.32
CA ALA A 52 16.67 12.05 7.13
C ALA A 52 16.40 12.81 8.45
N GLY A 53 16.82 12.20 9.56
CA GLY A 53 16.63 12.76 10.90
C GLY A 53 15.25 12.51 11.53
N GLU A 54 14.32 11.89 10.82
CA GLU A 54 13.01 11.51 11.35
C GLU A 54 13.01 10.01 11.74
N THR A 55 12.23 9.65 12.76
CA THR A 55 12.03 8.24 13.11
C THR A 55 10.95 7.60 12.23
N ALA A 56 11.10 6.30 11.95
CA ALA A 56 10.09 5.52 11.22
C ALA A 56 8.69 5.65 11.83
N ARG A 57 8.62 5.66 13.16
CA ARG A 57 7.34 5.82 13.88
C ARG A 57 6.70 7.17 13.60
N HIS A 58 7.45 8.26 13.70
CA HIS A 58 6.92 9.61 13.48
C HIS A 58 6.46 9.79 12.04
N ALA A 59 7.25 9.34 11.05
CA ALA A 59 6.88 9.39 9.64
C ALA A 59 5.58 8.62 9.34
N THR A 60 5.44 7.41 9.89
CA THR A 60 4.23 6.60 9.69
C THR A 60 3.02 7.14 10.46
N ASP A 61 3.18 7.68 11.66
CA ASP A 61 2.08 8.31 12.41
C ASP A 61 1.54 9.54 11.68
N ARG A 62 2.43 10.34 11.09
CA ARG A 62 2.05 11.48 10.24
C ARG A 62 1.27 11.02 9.01
N ALA A 63 1.78 10.03 8.28
CA ALA A 63 1.11 9.51 7.09
C ALA A 63 -0.27 8.93 7.40
N LEU A 64 -0.42 8.18 8.49
CA LEU A 64 -1.74 7.72 8.96
C LEU A 64 -2.69 8.89 9.25
N SER A 65 -2.20 9.93 9.92
CA SER A 65 -2.98 11.15 10.21
C SER A 65 -3.42 11.86 8.92
N GLU A 66 -2.57 11.94 7.90
CA GLU A 66 -2.89 12.51 6.57
C GLU A 66 -4.01 11.72 5.89
N GLN A 67 -4.07 10.39 6.10
CA GLN A 67 -5.17 9.54 5.64
C GLN A 67 -6.41 9.60 6.56
N GLY A 68 -6.37 10.41 7.64
CA GLY A 68 -7.43 10.49 8.64
C GLY A 68 -7.59 9.21 9.46
N ALA A 69 -6.54 8.42 9.53
CA ALA A 69 -6.44 7.22 10.36
C ALA A 69 -5.59 7.50 11.61
N SER A 70 -5.80 6.71 12.64
CA SER A 70 -4.94 6.69 13.82
C SER A 70 -4.28 5.34 13.95
N ARG A 71 -3.00 5.34 14.39
CA ARG A 71 -2.33 4.08 14.69
C ARG A 71 -3.17 3.30 15.71
N ALA A 72 -3.56 2.11 15.35
CA ALA A 72 -4.25 1.22 16.25
C ALA A 72 -3.61 -0.15 16.17
N LYS A 73 -3.60 -0.84 17.29
CA LYS A 73 -3.30 -2.26 17.31
C LYS A 73 -4.56 -2.98 16.82
N PRO A 74 -4.55 -3.58 15.61
CA PRO A 74 -5.70 -4.32 15.15
C PRO A 74 -6.05 -5.45 16.13
N PRO A 75 -7.31 -5.90 16.22
CA PRO A 75 -7.70 -6.97 17.12
C PRO A 75 -6.91 -8.28 16.95
N TRP A 76 -6.39 -8.51 15.73
CA TRP A 76 -5.54 -9.66 15.39
C TRP A 76 -4.04 -9.42 15.68
N ALA A 77 -3.59 -8.20 15.91
CA ALA A 77 -2.20 -7.86 16.26
C ALA A 77 -1.88 -8.13 17.73
N GLY A 78 -2.51 -9.04 18.36
CA GLY A 78 -2.30 -9.45 19.74
C GLY A 78 -1.28 -10.57 19.83
N GLY A 79 -0.15 -10.36 20.41
CA GLY A 79 0.89 -11.24 20.94
C GLY A 79 0.91 -12.73 20.54
N PRO A 80 1.83 -13.51 21.06
CA PRO A 80 1.94 -14.94 20.74
C PRO A 80 0.62 -15.65 21.08
N GLY A 81 -0.18 -15.99 20.08
CA GLY A 81 -1.46 -16.68 20.20
C GLY A 81 -2.71 -15.94 19.71
N GLY A 82 -2.61 -14.69 19.25
CA GLY A 82 -3.76 -13.87 18.86
C GLY A 82 -4.12 -13.92 17.38
N GLY A 83 -4.15 -15.06 16.74
CA GLY A 83 -4.70 -15.28 15.41
C GLY A 83 -5.76 -16.36 15.51
N SER A 84 -7.04 -16.01 15.51
CA SER A 84 -8.14 -16.94 15.29
C SER A 84 -8.16 -17.43 13.85
N GLY A 85 -7.19 -18.22 13.49
CA GLY A 85 -7.13 -19.04 12.31
C GLY A 85 -6.64 -20.41 12.75
N GLY A 86 -7.56 -21.34 12.99
CA GLY A 86 -7.30 -22.65 13.54
C GLY A 86 -6.18 -23.41 12.85
N GLY A 87 -5.17 -23.73 13.60
CA GLY A 87 -4.05 -24.58 13.29
C GLY A 87 -3.46 -25.01 14.60
N GLY A 88 -4.09 -25.98 15.28
CA GLY A 88 -3.55 -26.61 16.45
C GLY A 88 -2.28 -27.37 16.10
N GLY A 89 -1.24 -27.16 16.87
CA GLY A 89 0.03 -27.88 16.79
C GLY A 89 1.00 -27.31 17.77
N GLY A 90 1.04 -27.88 18.99
CA GLY A 90 2.07 -27.62 19.97
C GLY A 90 3.42 -28.12 19.46
N GLY A 91 4.35 -27.22 19.35
CA GLY A 91 5.75 -27.42 18.97
C GLY A 91 6.22 -26.13 18.34
N GLY A 92 7.36 -25.55 18.71
CA GLY A 92 7.94 -24.30 18.31
C GLY A 92 7.89 -23.96 16.82
N GLY A 93 6.68 -23.85 16.26
CA GLY A 93 6.39 -23.61 14.87
C GLY A 93 6.58 -22.14 14.51
N GLU A 94 6.84 -21.88 13.23
CA GLU A 94 6.97 -20.54 12.67
C GLU A 94 5.67 -19.73 12.87
N GLN A 95 5.79 -18.49 13.34
CA GLN A 95 4.65 -17.62 13.57
C GLN A 95 4.38 -16.78 12.32
N TYR A 96 3.13 -16.77 11.85
CA TYR A 96 2.64 -15.97 10.76
C TYR A 96 1.69 -14.88 11.27
N PHE A 97 1.67 -13.74 10.57
CA PHE A 97 0.88 -12.58 10.93
C PHE A 97 -0.17 -12.29 9.87
N TYR A 98 -1.42 -12.15 10.29
CA TYR A 98 -2.55 -11.91 9.40
C TYR A 98 -3.30 -10.65 9.81
N ASN A 99 -3.81 -9.91 8.82
CA ASN A 99 -4.51 -8.65 9.02
C ASN A 99 -6.04 -8.81 9.17
N GLY A 100 -6.52 -10.01 9.32
CA GLY A 100 -7.94 -10.34 9.50
C GLY A 100 -8.75 -10.39 8.21
N LEU A 101 -8.22 -9.93 7.07
CA LEU A 101 -8.84 -10.11 5.76
C LEU A 101 -8.67 -11.57 5.31
N LYS A 102 -9.77 -12.21 4.93
CA LYS A 102 -9.75 -13.57 4.37
C LYS A 102 -10.80 -13.69 3.28
N TRP A 103 -10.33 -14.00 2.08
CA TRP A 103 -11.19 -14.18 0.91
C TRP A 103 -11.84 -15.55 0.89
N SER A 104 -13.14 -15.57 0.54
CA SER A 104 -13.88 -16.81 0.34
C SER A 104 -14.88 -16.62 -0.81
N PRO A 105 -14.63 -17.20 -1.99
CA PRO A 105 -13.47 -18.02 -2.38
C PRO A 105 -12.14 -17.22 -2.29
N PRO A 106 -10.97 -17.90 -2.22
CA PRO A 106 -9.66 -17.27 -2.09
C PRO A 106 -9.17 -16.66 -3.42
N THR A 107 -10.02 -15.83 -4.01
CA THR A 107 -9.80 -15.21 -5.33
C THR A 107 -10.07 -13.73 -5.25
N VAL A 108 -9.14 -12.92 -5.73
CA VAL A 108 -9.24 -11.47 -5.80
C VAL A 108 -9.09 -11.00 -7.23
N THR A 109 -9.92 -10.06 -7.64
CA THR A 109 -9.78 -9.36 -8.90
C THR A 109 -9.59 -7.89 -8.62
N GLN A 110 -8.49 -7.29 -9.10
CA GLN A 110 -8.20 -5.86 -8.97
C GLN A 110 -8.37 -5.16 -10.32
N ASN A 111 -9.01 -4.01 -10.32
CA ASN A 111 -9.11 -3.13 -11.48
C ASN A 111 -8.04 -2.03 -11.39
N TYR A 112 -7.39 -1.72 -12.50
CA TYR A 112 -6.29 -0.77 -12.51
C TYR A 112 -6.67 0.56 -13.16
N ASN A 113 -6.54 1.64 -12.41
CA ASN A 113 -6.58 3.01 -12.93
C ASN A 113 -5.16 3.52 -13.16
N GLY A 114 -4.75 3.52 -14.44
CA GLY A 114 -3.41 3.97 -14.85
C GLY A 114 -3.26 5.49 -15.01
N ALA A 115 -4.26 6.29 -14.64
CA ALA A 115 -4.14 7.74 -14.71
C ALA A 115 -2.99 8.22 -13.81
N ASN A 116 -2.09 9.03 -14.38
CA ASN A 116 -0.87 9.53 -13.72
C ASN A 116 0.16 8.45 -13.30
N ALA A 117 0.01 7.22 -13.76
CA ALA A 117 0.97 6.16 -13.51
C ALA A 117 2.28 6.37 -14.28
N PRO A 118 3.43 5.97 -13.73
CA PRO A 118 4.66 5.86 -14.51
C PRO A 118 4.55 4.75 -15.57
N ILE A 119 5.35 4.88 -16.64
CA ILE A 119 5.41 3.86 -17.70
C ILE A 119 5.72 2.48 -17.08
N ALA A 120 5.03 1.44 -17.57
CA ALA A 120 5.16 0.04 -17.15
C ALA A 120 4.75 -0.28 -15.69
N ALA A 121 4.14 0.65 -14.95
CA ALA A 121 3.64 0.36 -13.59
C ALA A 121 2.58 -0.76 -13.59
N GLN A 122 1.72 -0.83 -14.61
CA GLN A 122 0.75 -1.92 -14.74
C GLN A 122 1.43 -3.29 -14.92
N THR A 123 2.54 -3.35 -15.65
CA THR A 123 3.32 -4.58 -15.79
C THR A 123 3.90 -5.02 -14.45
N ALA A 124 4.48 -4.09 -13.69
CA ALA A 124 4.98 -4.37 -12.35
C ALA A 124 3.87 -4.90 -11.42
N LEU A 125 2.68 -4.31 -11.46
CA LEU A 125 1.53 -4.81 -10.71
C LEU A 125 1.15 -6.25 -11.10
N ILE A 126 1.10 -6.56 -12.39
CA ILE A 126 0.79 -7.92 -12.89
C ILE A 126 1.85 -8.94 -12.48
N ASN A 127 3.13 -8.55 -12.41
CA ASN A 127 4.20 -9.40 -11.90
C ASN A 127 3.89 -9.83 -10.46
N THR A 128 3.47 -8.89 -9.61
CA THR A 128 3.13 -9.21 -8.22
C THR A 128 1.92 -10.14 -8.10
N TYR A 129 0.96 -10.07 -9.03
CA TYR A 129 -0.14 -11.04 -9.08
C TYR A 129 0.39 -12.46 -9.33
N SER A 130 1.35 -12.60 -10.24
CA SER A 130 1.98 -13.87 -10.53
C SER A 130 2.72 -14.41 -9.32
N ASP A 131 3.46 -13.57 -8.60
CA ASP A 131 4.18 -13.96 -7.40
C ASP A 131 3.25 -14.52 -6.33
N TRP A 132 2.19 -13.80 -5.98
CA TRP A 132 1.24 -14.24 -4.95
C TRP A 132 0.36 -15.41 -5.38
N SER A 133 -0.01 -15.50 -6.67
CA SER A 133 -0.90 -16.56 -7.18
C SER A 133 -0.20 -17.90 -7.40
N ASN A 134 1.11 -17.91 -7.63
CA ASN A 134 1.86 -19.11 -8.00
C ASN A 134 2.56 -19.77 -6.79
N VAL A 135 2.15 -19.45 -5.58
CA VAL A 135 2.72 -20.07 -4.38
C VAL A 135 2.24 -21.52 -4.26
N THR A 136 3.20 -22.43 -4.26
CA THR A 136 2.93 -23.87 -4.06
C THR A 136 2.28 -24.11 -2.69
N GLY A 137 1.20 -24.86 -2.67
CA GLY A 137 0.44 -25.18 -1.45
C GLY A 137 -0.62 -24.16 -1.08
N SER A 138 -0.68 -23.00 -1.76
CA SER A 138 -1.74 -22.00 -1.59
C SER A 138 -2.82 -22.11 -2.67
N THR A 139 -4.07 -21.93 -2.27
CA THR A 139 -5.20 -21.78 -3.20
C THR A 139 -5.53 -20.33 -3.52
N TYR A 140 -4.82 -19.36 -2.93
CA TYR A 140 -5.02 -17.92 -3.20
C TYR A 140 -4.70 -17.57 -4.63
N ARG A 141 -5.57 -16.78 -5.25
CA ARG A 141 -5.37 -16.25 -6.61
C ARG A 141 -5.72 -14.77 -6.64
N ILE A 142 -4.86 -13.98 -7.24
CA ILE A 142 -5.12 -12.57 -7.56
C ILE A 142 -4.91 -12.34 -9.04
N SER A 143 -5.77 -11.54 -9.66
CA SER A 143 -5.77 -11.31 -11.10
C SER A 143 -6.21 -9.91 -11.47
N SER A 144 -5.90 -9.51 -12.70
CA SER A 144 -6.38 -8.25 -13.26
C SER A 144 -7.84 -8.36 -13.67
N GLY A 145 -8.65 -7.41 -13.24
CA GLY A 145 -10.03 -7.17 -13.73
C GLY A 145 -10.08 -6.24 -14.94
N GLY A 146 -8.92 -5.83 -15.44
CA GLY A 146 -8.80 -4.86 -16.53
C GLY A 146 -8.57 -3.43 -16.04
N THR A 147 -8.78 -2.47 -16.96
CA THR A 147 -8.62 -1.05 -16.67
C THR A 147 -9.93 -0.41 -16.18
N THR A 148 -9.80 0.61 -15.35
CA THR A 148 -10.92 1.40 -14.83
C THR A 148 -10.55 2.88 -14.81
N THR A 149 -11.54 3.75 -14.77
CA THR A 149 -11.38 5.17 -14.47
C THR A 149 -11.75 5.50 -13.02
N ARG A 150 -12.14 4.49 -12.25
CA ARG A 150 -12.48 4.65 -10.84
C ARG A 150 -11.24 4.91 -10.02
N CYS A 151 -11.42 5.62 -8.93
CA CYS A 151 -10.35 5.85 -7.97
C CYS A 151 -10.41 4.82 -6.85
N PRO A 152 -9.25 4.41 -6.35
CA PRO A 152 -9.18 3.69 -5.10
C PRO A 152 -9.83 4.50 -3.96
N SER A 153 -10.26 3.82 -2.94
CA SER A 153 -10.99 4.38 -1.79
C SER A 153 -10.38 5.69 -1.26
N LEU A 154 -11.25 6.65 -0.93
CA LEU A 154 -10.97 7.84 -0.11
C LEU A 154 -9.87 8.78 -0.62
N VAL A 155 -9.44 8.66 -1.85
CA VAL A 155 -8.51 9.61 -2.46
C VAL A 155 -9.23 10.94 -2.67
N LYS A 156 -8.72 12.04 -2.06
CA LYS A 156 -9.38 13.36 -2.09
C LYS A 156 -9.53 13.94 -3.49
N GLU A 157 -8.58 13.69 -4.36
CA GLU A 157 -8.55 14.16 -5.74
C GLU A 157 -9.54 13.42 -6.64
N CYS A 158 -10.19 12.41 -6.10
CA CYS A 158 -11.06 11.53 -6.84
C CYS A 158 -12.43 11.44 -6.17
N PRO A 159 -13.30 12.44 -6.34
CA PRO A 159 -14.62 12.42 -5.74
C PRO A 159 -15.44 11.24 -6.28
N GLY A 160 -16.07 10.51 -5.37
CA GLY A 160 -16.90 9.34 -5.68
C GLY A 160 -16.25 7.99 -5.38
N ALA A 161 -14.97 7.97 -4.99
CA ALA A 161 -14.37 6.76 -4.43
C ALA A 161 -15.15 6.32 -3.17
N GLN A 162 -15.49 5.05 -3.10
CA GLN A 162 -16.29 4.50 -2.01
C GLN A 162 -15.57 3.34 -1.35
N VAL A 163 -15.69 3.26 -0.04
CA VAL A 163 -15.32 2.09 0.74
C VAL A 163 -16.48 1.11 0.79
N ASN A 164 -16.17 -0.17 0.75
CA ASN A 164 -17.16 -1.26 0.79
C ASN A 164 -18.17 -1.19 -0.36
N ASP A 165 -17.67 -1.02 -1.56
CA ASP A 165 -18.46 -1.07 -2.78
C ASP A 165 -18.30 -2.42 -3.53
N ALA A 166 -17.67 -3.39 -2.88
CA ALA A 166 -17.35 -4.72 -3.39
C ALA A 166 -16.41 -4.72 -4.62
N ARG A 167 -15.55 -3.72 -4.71
CA ARG A 167 -14.52 -3.61 -5.75
C ARG A 167 -13.15 -3.48 -5.10
N ASN A 168 -12.14 -3.89 -5.85
CA ASN A 168 -10.75 -3.72 -5.46
C ASN A 168 -10.09 -2.90 -6.56
N ASP A 169 -9.95 -1.61 -6.33
CA ASP A 169 -9.40 -0.68 -7.30
C ASP A 169 -7.95 -0.31 -6.93
N VAL A 170 -7.07 -0.31 -7.91
CA VAL A 170 -5.67 0.09 -7.76
C VAL A 170 -5.40 1.31 -8.62
N GLY A 171 -4.74 2.32 -8.09
CA GLY A 171 -4.48 3.55 -8.85
C GLY A 171 -3.41 4.44 -8.28
N TRP A 172 -3.41 5.70 -8.71
CA TRP A 172 -2.38 6.70 -8.44
C TRP A 172 -3.01 8.00 -7.97
N ALA A 173 -2.44 8.59 -6.91
CA ALA A 173 -2.96 9.81 -6.32
C ALA A 173 -1.88 10.60 -5.57
N GLY A 174 -2.17 11.84 -5.23
CA GLY A 174 -1.37 12.62 -4.27
C GLY A 174 -1.69 12.17 -2.84
N LEU A 175 -0.83 11.37 -2.22
CA LEU A 175 -1.07 10.75 -0.90
C LEU A 175 -0.46 11.51 0.28
N GLY A 176 0.11 12.70 0.04
CA GLY A 176 0.86 13.43 1.06
C GLY A 176 2.37 13.31 0.91
N GLY A 177 3.12 14.10 1.69
CA GLY A 177 4.52 14.41 1.44
C GLY A 177 5.50 13.25 1.51
N THR A 178 5.24 12.21 2.30
CA THR A 178 6.18 11.08 2.50
C THR A 178 5.55 9.71 2.27
N THR A 179 4.26 9.63 2.04
CA THR A 179 3.55 8.37 1.78
C THR A 179 3.85 7.89 0.37
N LEU A 180 4.40 6.68 0.24
CA LEU A 180 4.68 6.01 -1.04
C LEU A 180 3.45 5.26 -1.55
N GLY A 181 2.78 4.53 -0.68
CA GLY A 181 1.60 3.73 -0.99
C GLY A 181 0.65 3.65 0.20
N VAL A 182 -0.60 3.32 -0.09
CA VAL A 182 -1.65 3.08 0.90
C VAL A 182 -2.53 1.94 0.43
N THR A 183 -2.81 0.98 1.32
CA THR A 183 -3.87 -0.01 1.15
C THR A 183 -4.97 0.23 2.18
N TRP A 184 -6.20 0.36 1.70
CA TRP A 184 -7.41 0.42 2.53
C TRP A 184 -8.13 -0.92 2.43
N PHE A 185 -8.47 -1.54 3.57
CA PHE A 185 -9.15 -2.83 3.55
C PHE A 185 -10.17 -2.99 4.67
N THR A 186 -11.14 -3.85 4.45
CA THR A 186 -12.24 -4.14 5.38
C THR A 186 -12.41 -5.64 5.58
N PRO A 187 -11.95 -6.21 6.70
CA PRO A 187 -12.06 -7.66 6.95
C PRO A 187 -13.50 -8.18 7.05
N SER A 188 -14.42 -7.37 7.57
CA SER A 188 -15.83 -7.77 7.75
C SER A 188 -16.64 -7.86 6.45
N SER A 189 -16.14 -7.24 5.38
CA SER A 189 -16.69 -7.32 4.03
C SER A 189 -15.49 -7.26 3.09
N PRO A 190 -14.92 -8.41 2.70
CA PRO A 190 -13.64 -8.44 2.02
C PRO A 190 -13.59 -7.52 0.82
N GLU A 191 -12.79 -6.48 0.95
CA GLU A 191 -12.51 -5.46 -0.04
C GLU A 191 -11.16 -4.85 0.29
N ALA A 192 -10.36 -4.57 -0.72
CA ALA A 192 -9.08 -3.91 -0.55
C ALA A 192 -8.73 -3.04 -1.76
N ASP A 193 -8.62 -1.75 -1.54
CA ASP A 193 -8.18 -0.77 -2.52
C ASP A 193 -6.74 -0.34 -2.24
N MET A 194 -6.04 0.08 -3.28
CA MET A 194 -4.64 0.49 -3.19
C MET A 194 -4.38 1.74 -4.00
N ALA A 195 -3.58 2.67 -3.47
CA ALA A 195 -3.05 3.78 -4.24
C ALA A 195 -1.57 3.97 -4.00
N LEU A 196 -0.83 4.32 -5.06
CA LEU A 196 0.56 4.76 -5.00
C LEU A 196 0.65 6.27 -5.27
N ASN A 197 1.69 6.91 -4.73
CA ASN A 197 1.80 8.35 -4.73
C ASN A 197 2.42 8.89 -6.01
N THR A 198 1.71 9.79 -6.67
CA THR A 198 2.17 10.48 -7.89
C THR A 198 3.30 11.50 -7.64
N LEU A 199 3.56 11.88 -6.39
CA LEU A 199 4.58 12.88 -6.05
C LEU A 199 6.02 12.33 -6.06
N PHE A 200 6.19 11.02 -6.19
CA PHE A 200 7.50 10.38 -6.21
C PHE A 200 7.94 9.98 -7.61
N THR A 201 9.26 9.87 -7.77
CA THR A 201 9.84 9.26 -8.96
C THR A 201 9.90 7.76 -8.76
N TRP A 202 9.39 7.00 -9.70
CA TRP A 202 9.29 5.56 -9.66
C TRP A 202 10.15 4.87 -10.71
N LYS A 203 10.70 3.71 -10.35
CA LYS A 203 11.32 2.75 -11.27
C LYS A 203 10.36 1.58 -11.45
N SER A 204 10.15 1.19 -12.71
CA SER A 204 9.24 0.10 -13.08
C SER A 204 9.97 -1.22 -13.35
N THR A 205 11.30 -1.22 -13.32
CA THR A 205 12.12 -2.43 -13.46
C THR A 205 12.70 -2.76 -12.10
N CYS A 206 12.20 -3.83 -11.50
CA CYS A 206 12.61 -4.24 -10.17
C CYS A 206 14.10 -4.60 -10.09
N GLY A 207 14.71 -4.32 -8.95
CA GLY A 207 16.12 -4.60 -8.69
C GLY A 207 17.09 -3.60 -9.29
N THR A 208 16.66 -2.64 -10.08
CA THR A 208 17.54 -1.57 -10.54
C THR A 208 17.79 -0.58 -9.41
N SER A 209 18.90 -0.76 -8.70
CA SER A 209 19.35 0.17 -7.67
C SER A 209 19.99 1.42 -8.28
N GLY A 210 19.85 2.55 -7.61
CA GLY A 210 20.54 3.81 -7.91
C GLY A 210 19.60 4.99 -8.15
N GLY A 211 19.98 6.14 -7.60
CA GLY A 211 19.21 7.40 -7.65
C GLY A 211 18.08 7.48 -6.63
N SER A 212 17.31 8.56 -6.74
CA SER A 212 16.25 8.94 -5.80
C SER A 212 14.87 8.31 -6.09
N ALA A 213 14.80 7.34 -7.01
CA ALA A 213 13.54 6.73 -7.42
C ALA A 213 13.25 5.47 -6.59
N TYR A 214 11.98 5.30 -6.22
CA TYR A 214 11.50 4.11 -5.52
C TYR A 214 11.10 3.02 -6.53
N ASP A 215 11.24 1.77 -6.13
CA ASP A 215 10.86 0.63 -6.94
C ASP A 215 9.36 0.36 -6.78
N VAL A 216 8.61 0.46 -7.89
CA VAL A 216 7.15 0.33 -7.88
C VAL A 216 6.71 -1.10 -7.61
N GLU A 217 7.44 -2.10 -8.13
CA GLU A 217 7.10 -3.52 -7.96
C GLU A 217 7.27 -3.94 -6.50
N THR A 218 8.30 -3.45 -5.83
CA THR A 218 8.52 -3.69 -4.39
C THR A 218 7.34 -3.20 -3.55
N VAL A 219 6.84 -1.99 -3.83
CA VAL A 219 5.69 -1.44 -3.09
C VAL A 219 4.43 -2.22 -3.43
N PHE A 220 4.15 -2.50 -4.70
CA PHE A 220 3.00 -3.33 -5.07
C PHE A 220 3.05 -4.73 -4.48
N LEU A 221 4.24 -5.35 -4.39
CA LEU A 221 4.40 -6.68 -3.82
C LEU A 221 4.04 -6.69 -2.33
N HIS A 222 4.48 -5.68 -1.57
CA HIS A 222 4.13 -5.48 -0.16
C HIS A 222 2.62 -5.24 0.02
N GLU A 223 2.06 -4.28 -0.70
CA GLU A 223 0.65 -3.91 -0.59
C GLU A 223 -0.28 -5.06 -0.99
N ASN A 224 0.06 -5.83 -2.03
CA ASN A 224 -0.70 -7.02 -2.41
C ASN A 224 -0.62 -8.15 -1.36
N GLY A 225 0.39 -8.16 -0.51
CA GLY A 225 0.43 -9.01 0.68
C GLY A 225 -0.66 -8.64 1.68
N HIS A 226 -0.92 -7.34 1.89
CA HIS A 226 -2.04 -6.88 2.72
C HIS A 226 -3.40 -7.24 2.08
N VAL A 227 -3.53 -7.08 0.77
CA VAL A 227 -4.71 -7.53 0.01
C VAL A 227 -4.92 -9.04 0.16
N ALA A 228 -3.84 -9.83 0.18
CA ALA A 228 -3.92 -11.27 0.40
C ALA A 228 -4.28 -11.66 1.86
N GLY A 229 -4.32 -10.72 2.79
CA GLY A 229 -4.67 -10.95 4.19
C GLY A 229 -3.48 -11.07 5.14
N LEU A 230 -2.27 -10.77 4.67
CA LEU A 230 -1.07 -10.78 5.53
C LEU A 230 -0.91 -9.46 6.28
N ASP A 231 -0.45 -9.53 7.51
CA ASP A 231 -0.02 -8.39 8.31
C ASP A 231 1.50 -8.24 8.23
N HIS A 232 2.04 -7.17 8.81
CA HIS A 232 3.47 -6.95 8.88
C HIS A 232 4.20 -8.10 9.59
N ALA A 233 5.26 -8.60 8.96
CA ALA A 233 6.14 -9.61 9.53
C ALA A 233 7.23 -8.95 10.39
N ASN A 234 7.67 -9.63 11.44
CA ASN A 234 8.79 -9.20 12.28
C ASN A 234 10.16 -9.73 11.79
N ARG A 235 10.26 -10.09 10.50
CA ARG A 235 11.43 -10.74 9.88
C ARG A 235 11.91 -9.96 8.67
N THR A 236 13.21 -9.75 8.56
CA THR A 236 13.81 -9.04 7.42
C THR A 236 13.79 -9.83 6.11
N ASP A 237 13.62 -11.14 6.18
CA ASP A 237 13.43 -12.07 5.06
C ASP A 237 11.93 -12.28 4.74
N SER A 238 11.19 -11.17 4.65
CA SER A 238 9.80 -11.12 4.23
C SER A 238 9.54 -9.83 3.48
N VAL A 239 8.74 -9.89 2.40
CA VAL A 239 8.26 -8.68 1.72
C VAL A 239 7.35 -7.87 2.63
N MET A 240 6.70 -8.52 3.61
CA MET A 240 5.85 -7.88 4.62
C MET A 240 6.62 -7.27 5.79
N TYR A 241 7.96 -7.29 5.80
CA TYR A 241 8.72 -6.58 6.83
C TYR A 241 8.51 -5.06 6.68
N PRO A 242 8.10 -4.35 7.76
CA PRO A 242 7.64 -2.97 7.66
C PRO A 242 8.76 -1.94 7.42
N SER A 243 9.96 -2.40 7.07
CA SER A 243 11.10 -1.51 6.83
C SER A 243 12.12 -2.14 5.90
N TYR A 244 12.54 -1.42 4.85
CA TYR A 244 13.53 -1.91 3.93
C TYR A 244 14.33 -0.77 3.30
N GLN A 245 15.52 -1.09 2.75
CA GLN A 245 16.43 -0.15 2.09
C GLN A 245 16.74 -0.57 0.64
N ALA A 246 16.39 -1.77 0.26
CA ALA A 246 16.68 -2.32 -1.07
C ALA A 246 15.42 -2.89 -1.71
N PRO A 247 15.30 -2.89 -3.04
CA PRO A 247 14.19 -3.49 -3.75
C PRO A 247 13.98 -4.96 -3.41
N ARG A 248 12.72 -5.39 -3.36
CA ARG A 248 12.26 -6.75 -3.12
C ARG A 248 11.36 -7.18 -4.27
N CYS A 249 11.92 -7.97 -5.18
CA CYS A 249 11.28 -8.27 -6.46
C CYS A 249 10.58 -9.64 -6.49
N THR A 250 10.68 -10.41 -5.41
CA THR A 250 10.06 -11.74 -5.30
C THR A 250 9.74 -12.04 -3.85
N LEU A 251 8.83 -12.96 -3.63
CA LEU A 251 8.49 -13.46 -2.30
C LEU A 251 9.66 -14.25 -1.70
N PHE A 252 9.89 -14.07 -0.41
CA PHE A 252 10.74 -14.94 0.37
C PHE A 252 10.00 -16.23 0.77
N ASP A 253 10.72 -17.21 1.24
CA ASP A 253 10.11 -18.48 1.68
C ASP A 253 9.14 -18.30 2.84
N TYR A 254 9.40 -17.33 3.71
CA TYR A 254 8.47 -16.99 4.79
C TYR A 254 7.13 -16.49 4.25
N ASP A 255 7.14 -15.62 3.24
CA ASP A 255 5.91 -15.09 2.63
C ASP A 255 5.11 -16.19 1.95
N ARG A 256 5.80 -17.09 1.22
CA ARG A 256 5.18 -18.25 0.58
C ARG A 256 4.50 -19.18 1.59
N ARG A 257 5.19 -19.48 2.70
CA ARG A 257 4.59 -20.31 3.77
C ARG A 257 3.43 -19.58 4.46
N SER A 258 3.53 -18.26 4.65
CA SER A 258 2.46 -17.47 5.26
C SER A 258 1.17 -17.54 4.47
N ILE A 259 1.23 -17.34 3.15
CA ILE A 259 0.04 -17.40 2.29
C ILE A 259 -0.47 -18.84 2.11
N ALA A 260 0.41 -19.84 2.02
CA ALA A 260 0.01 -21.24 1.94
C ALA A 260 -0.64 -21.73 3.25
N ASN A 261 -0.29 -21.16 4.41
CA ASN A 261 -0.93 -21.47 5.68
C ASN A 261 -2.30 -20.77 5.84
N LEU A 262 -2.51 -19.62 5.17
CA LEU A 262 -3.78 -18.89 5.19
C LEU A 262 -4.81 -19.50 4.24
N TYR A 263 -4.39 -20.03 3.08
CA TYR A 263 -5.20 -20.54 1.98
C TYR A 263 -4.68 -21.91 1.51
#